data_c362adff7d2ab56926b132daae19bb17
#
_entry.id   c362adff7d2ab56926b132daae19bb17
#
_cell.length_a   1.000
_cell.length_b   1.000
_cell.length_c   1.000
_cell.angle_alpha   90.00
_cell.angle_beta   90.00
_cell.angle_gamma   90.00
#
_symmetry.space_group_name_H-M   'P 1'
#
loop_
_entity.id
_entity.type
_entity.pdbx_description
1 polymer ?
#
loop_
_entity_poly.entity_id
_entity_poly.type
_entity_poly.pdbx_seq_one_letter_code
_entity_poly.pdbx_strand_id
1 'polypeptide(L)' 'MKKLTSITLLNRPEGVTVSYTYSTVDEKGQVTERNVRKSYVILEQEELELFTKLEEKVNNRLQS' A
#
# COMPACT_ATOMS: atom_id res chain seq x y z
N MET A 1 16.63 8.66 4.20
CA MET A 1 15.18 8.88 4.14
C MET A 1 14.52 7.87 3.22
N LYS A 2 13.48 7.24 3.71
CA LYS A 2 12.74 6.27 2.91
C LYS A 2 11.58 6.96 2.21
N LYS A 3 11.40 6.67 0.94
CA LYS A 3 10.32 7.25 0.15
C LYS A 3 9.44 6.14 -0.42
N LEU A 4 8.16 6.22 -0.11
CA LEU A 4 7.17 5.28 -0.63
C LEU A 4 6.97 5.54 -2.13
N THR A 5 7.08 4.48 -2.94
CA THR A 5 6.95 4.61 -4.39
C THR A 5 5.71 3.93 -4.95
N SER A 6 5.18 2.94 -4.24
CA SER A 6 3.91 2.33 -4.67
C SER A 6 3.21 1.62 -3.52
N ILE A 7 1.89 1.50 -3.65
CA ILE A 7 1.06 0.76 -2.70
C ILE A 7 0.09 -0.07 -3.52
N THR A 8 -0.06 -1.34 -3.17
CA THR A 8 -1.03 -2.23 -3.80
C THR A 8 -1.88 -2.88 -2.71
N LEU A 9 -3.18 -2.83 -2.90
CA LEU A 9 -4.13 -3.45 -1.97
C LEU A 9 -4.70 -4.70 -2.62
N LEU A 10 -4.63 -5.82 -1.90
CA LEU A 10 -5.11 -7.12 -2.38
C LEU A 10 -6.13 -7.68 -1.41
N ASN A 11 -7.31 -8.01 -1.93
CA ASN A 11 -8.36 -8.62 -1.13
C ASN A 11 -8.23 -10.14 -1.26
N ARG A 12 -7.68 -10.79 -0.24
CA ARG A 12 -7.42 -12.22 -0.25
C ARG A 12 -8.32 -12.94 0.75
N PRO A 13 -8.51 -14.26 0.60
CA PRO A 13 -9.34 -15.02 1.54
C PRO A 13 -8.89 -14.91 2.99
N GLU A 14 -7.59 -14.78 3.24
CA GLU A 14 -7.04 -14.63 4.59
C GLU A 14 -7.16 -13.20 5.14
N GLY A 15 -7.54 -12.24 4.29
CA GLY A 15 -7.70 -10.85 4.69
C GLY A 15 -7.16 -9.90 3.64
N VAL A 16 -7.24 -8.60 3.94
CA VAL A 16 -6.72 -7.56 3.05
C VAL A 16 -5.22 -7.43 3.26
N THR A 17 -4.47 -7.60 2.19
CA THR A 17 -3.01 -7.49 2.23
C THR A 17 -2.57 -6.19 1.57
N VAL A 18 -1.66 -5.46 2.23
CA VAL A 18 -1.03 -4.26 1.69
C VAL A 18 0.37 -4.64 1.25
N SER A 19 0.68 -4.40 -0.01
CA SER A 19 2.02 -4.57 -0.54
C SER A 19 2.52 -3.19 -0.94
N TYR A 20 3.73 -2.85 -0.54
CA TYR A 20 4.27 -1.52 -0.84
C TYR A 20 5.74 -1.61 -1.21
N THR A 21 6.20 -0.65 -2.00
CA THR A 21 7.61 -0.53 -2.34
C THR A 21 8.11 0.82 -1.90
N TYR A 22 9.39 0.86 -1.56
CA TYR A 22 10.04 2.12 -1.19
C TYR A 22 11.48 2.12 -1.66
N SER A 23 12.07 3.32 -1.69
CA SER A 23 13.49 3.52 -1.98
C SER A 23 14.07 4.33 -0.83
N THR A 24 15.36 4.12 -0.58
CA THR A 24 16.07 4.85 0.47
C THR A 24 17.06 5.82 -0.18
N VAL A 25 17.02 7.07 0.28
CA VAL A 25 17.90 8.13 -0.23
C VAL A 25 18.75 8.63 0.93
N ASP A 26 20.06 8.77 0.70
CA ASP A 26 20.95 9.27 1.73
C ASP A 26 20.95 10.81 1.77
N GLU A 27 21.76 11.37 2.66
CA GLU A 27 21.84 12.82 2.86
C GLU A 27 22.35 13.57 1.63
N LYS A 28 23.07 12.88 0.73
CA LYS A 28 23.61 13.49 -0.48
C LYS A 28 22.67 13.34 -1.67
N GLY A 29 21.49 12.78 -1.45
CA GLY A 29 20.51 12.59 -2.51
C GLY A 29 20.77 11.35 -3.35
N GLN A 30 21.64 10.46 -2.90
CA GLN A 30 21.91 9.23 -3.62
C GLN A 30 20.99 8.11 -3.16
N VAL A 31 20.50 7.33 -4.10
CA VAL A 31 19.62 6.19 -3.80
C VAL A 31 20.49 5.02 -3.34
N THR A 32 20.34 4.62 -2.07
CA THR A 32 21.11 3.52 -1.49
C THR A 32 20.38 2.18 -1.59
N GLU A 33 19.04 2.21 -1.64
CA GLU A 33 18.22 1.02 -1.86
C GLU A 33 17.10 1.38 -2.83
N ARG A 34 16.79 0.47 -3.76
CA ARG A 34 15.74 0.69 -4.75
C ARG A 34 14.71 -0.41 -4.70
N ASN A 35 13.44 0.00 -4.81
CA ASN A 35 12.33 -0.94 -4.99
C ASN A 35 12.29 -2.06 -3.97
N VAL A 36 12.53 -1.73 -2.71
CA VAL A 36 12.40 -2.71 -1.63
C VAL A 36 10.91 -2.95 -1.44
N ARG A 37 10.49 -4.20 -1.57
CA ARG A 37 9.09 -4.56 -1.48
C ARG A 37 8.79 -5.28 -0.17
N LYS A 38 7.73 -4.85 0.49
CA LYS A 38 7.24 -5.48 1.72
C LYS A 38 5.74 -5.59 1.68
N SER A 39 5.20 -6.49 2.49
CA SER A 39 3.76 -6.67 2.57
C SER A 39 3.35 -7.05 3.99
N TYR A 40 2.09 -6.77 4.32
CA TYR A 40 1.52 -7.16 5.60
C TYR A 40 0.00 -7.30 5.45
N VAL A 41 -0.60 -8.09 6.35
CA VAL A 41 -2.05 -8.23 6.39
C VAL A 41 -2.61 -7.17 7.33
N ILE A 42 -3.66 -6.48 6.89
CA ILE A 42 -4.28 -5.44 7.71
C ILE A 42 -5.05 -6.08 8.85
N LEU A 43 -4.70 -5.69 10.08
CA LEU A 43 -5.38 -6.16 11.29
C LEU A 43 -6.05 -5.02 12.05
N GLU A 44 -5.61 -3.78 11.84
CA GLU A 44 -6.18 -2.63 12.52
C GLU A 44 -7.52 -2.23 11.93
N GLN A 45 -8.48 -1.99 12.80
CA GLN A 45 -9.84 -1.62 12.40
C GLN A 45 -9.85 -0.34 11.55
N GLU A 46 -9.03 0.63 11.94
CA GLU A 46 -8.95 1.90 11.22
C GLU A 46 -8.49 1.71 9.76
N GLU A 47 -7.49 0.86 9.55
CA GLU A 47 -7.01 0.58 8.21
C GLU A 47 -8.05 -0.19 7.39
N LEU A 48 -8.77 -1.12 8.02
CA LEU A 48 -9.83 -1.86 7.36
C LEU A 48 -10.96 -0.93 6.90
N GLU A 49 -11.28 0.07 7.70
CA GLU A 49 -12.30 1.04 7.35
C GLU A 49 -11.89 1.89 6.16
N LEU A 50 -10.61 2.29 6.10
CA LEU A 50 -10.08 3.04 4.97
C LEU A 50 -10.14 2.21 3.69
N PHE A 51 -9.79 0.93 3.78
CA PHE A 51 -9.86 0.04 2.63
C PHE A 51 -11.30 -0.11 2.15
N THR A 52 -12.24 -0.29 3.06
CA THR A 52 -13.66 -0.46 2.73
C THR A 52 -14.20 0.77 2.01
N LYS A 53 -13.83 1.96 2.46
CA LYS A 53 -14.25 3.20 1.81
C LYS A 53 -13.69 3.31 0.40
N LEU A 54 -12.44 2.94 0.22
CA LEU A 54 -11.81 2.99 -1.09
C LEU A 54 -12.45 1.97 -2.03
N GLU A 55 -12.70 0.76 -1.54
CA GLU A 55 -13.35 -0.29 -2.31
C GLU A 55 -14.73 0.15 -2.78
N GLU A 56 -15.48 0.81 -1.92
CA GLU A 56 -16.80 1.32 -2.23
C GLU A 56 -16.75 2.33 -3.38
N LYS A 57 -15.79 3.23 -3.33
CA LYS A 57 -15.62 4.23 -4.39
C LYS A 57 -15.23 3.61 -5.72
N VAL A 58 -14.37 2.61 -5.69
CA VAL A 58 -13.97 1.90 -6.91
C VAL A 58 -15.15 1.14 -7.49
N ASN A 59 -15.95 0.48 -6.65
CA ASN A 59 -17.15 -0.23 -7.11
C ASN A 59 -18.14 0.73 -7.77
N ASN A 60 -18.31 1.93 -7.21
CA ASN A 60 -19.18 2.92 -7.82
C ASN A 60 -18.71 3.34 -9.20
N ARG A 61 -17.40 3.42 -9.42
CA ARG A 61 -16.85 3.73 -10.73
C ARG A 61 -17.05 2.59 -11.73
N LEU A 62 -16.99 1.35 -11.25
CA LEU A 62 -17.20 0.19 -12.10
C LEU A 62 -18.62 0.12 -12.66
N GLN A 63 -19.58 0.66 -11.91
CA GLN A 63 -21.00 0.58 -12.27
C GLN A 63 -21.52 1.81 -13.01
N SER A 64 -20.67 2.79 -13.22
CA SER A 64 -21.07 4.02 -13.91
C SER A 64 -20.69 4.03 -15.39
#